data_25f8a516bc994204b96647d890b144b6
#
_entry.id   25f8a516bc994204b96647d890b144b6
#
_cell.length_a   1.000
_cell.length_b   1.000
_cell.length_c   1.000
_cell.angle_alpha   90.00
_cell.angle_beta   90.00
_cell.angle_gamma   90.00
#
_symmetry.space_group_name_H-M   'P 1'
#
loop_
_entity.id
_entity.type
_entity.pdbx_description
1 polymer ?
#
loop_
_entity_poly.entity_id
_entity_poly.type
_entity_poly.pdbx_seq_one_letter_code
_entity_poly.pdbx_strand_id
1 'polypeptide(L)'
;TYENGKAVINQDICKGCGRCIGACAFDAIENQNWNANEILGRKMAEYSQAVCDGRPTFHISLVRDISPNCDCHGENDAPILPDVGIFASFDPVALDQACVDACLHATPMPNSQLSDNLADPHWHHHHDNFLDSNPNVRWKETLEHAEKIGLGTREYELIQMK
;
A
#
# COMPACT_ATOMS: atom_id res chain seq x y z
N THR A 1 10.67 -27.16 -12.37
CA THR A 1 11.62 -28.28 -12.60
C THR A 1 11.96 -28.98 -11.29
N TYR A 2 12.44 -30.21 -11.38
CA TYR A 2 12.95 -30.97 -10.24
C TYR A 2 14.44 -31.17 -10.41
N GLU A 3 15.22 -30.76 -9.43
CA GLU A 3 16.67 -30.94 -9.41
C GLU A 3 17.09 -31.51 -8.06
N ASN A 4 17.84 -32.61 -8.06
CA ASN A 4 18.30 -33.28 -6.85
C ASN A 4 17.17 -33.59 -5.83
N GLY A 5 15.99 -33.97 -6.31
CA GLY A 5 14.84 -34.30 -5.47
C GLY A 5 14.11 -33.07 -4.89
N LYS A 6 14.48 -31.85 -5.27
CA LYS A 6 13.84 -30.60 -4.83
C LYS A 6 13.15 -29.89 -5.99
N ALA A 7 12.04 -29.24 -5.71
CA ALA A 7 11.40 -28.34 -6.67
C ALA A 7 12.25 -27.07 -6.84
N VAL A 8 12.55 -26.73 -8.10
CA VAL A 8 13.29 -25.51 -8.44
C VAL A 8 12.44 -24.62 -9.32
N ILE A 9 12.37 -23.33 -9.00
CA ILE A 9 11.67 -22.34 -9.80
C ILE A 9 12.64 -21.74 -10.80
N ASN A 10 12.37 -21.94 -12.09
CA ASN A 10 13.15 -21.30 -13.14
C ASN A 10 12.79 -19.81 -13.20
N GLN A 11 13.72 -18.95 -12.80
CA GLN A 11 13.52 -17.51 -12.71
C GLN A 11 13.38 -16.83 -14.09
N ASP A 12 13.94 -17.42 -15.15
CA ASP A 12 13.88 -16.85 -16.51
C ASP A 12 12.46 -16.88 -17.10
N ILE A 13 11.65 -17.84 -16.64
CA ILE A 13 10.26 -18.00 -17.09
C ILE A 13 9.23 -17.66 -16.00
N CYS A 14 9.67 -17.45 -14.77
CA CYS A 14 8.81 -17.10 -13.65
C CYS A 14 8.16 -15.72 -13.88
N LYS A 15 6.83 -15.64 -13.75
CA LYS A 15 6.07 -14.38 -13.90
C LYS A 15 5.84 -13.66 -12.57
N GLY A 16 6.35 -14.19 -11.46
CA GLY A 16 6.19 -13.57 -10.14
C GLY A 16 4.75 -13.57 -9.60
N CYS A 17 3.88 -14.46 -10.08
CA CYS A 17 2.45 -14.43 -9.71
C CYS A 17 2.15 -14.92 -8.28
N GLY A 18 3.17 -15.43 -7.53
CA GLY A 18 3.02 -15.88 -6.14
C GLY A 18 2.20 -17.16 -5.93
N ARG A 19 1.58 -17.73 -6.96
CA ARG A 19 0.71 -18.91 -6.83
C ARG A 19 1.40 -20.12 -6.17
N CYS A 20 2.67 -20.33 -6.48
CA CYS A 20 3.46 -21.43 -5.88
C CYS A 20 3.70 -21.21 -4.38
N ILE A 21 3.87 -19.96 -3.94
CA ILE A 21 4.01 -19.59 -2.54
C ILE A 21 2.71 -19.90 -1.81
N GLY A 22 1.58 -19.37 -2.29
CA GLY A 22 0.27 -19.59 -1.68
C GLY A 22 -0.24 -21.05 -1.73
N ALA A 23 0.28 -21.87 -2.64
CA ALA A 23 -0.11 -23.28 -2.75
C ALA A 23 0.80 -24.23 -1.92
N CYS A 24 1.91 -23.75 -1.37
CA CYS A 24 2.85 -24.57 -0.62
C CYS A 24 2.40 -24.72 0.82
N ALA A 25 1.85 -25.89 1.18
CA ALA A 25 1.43 -26.18 2.55
C ALA A 25 2.58 -26.32 3.56
N PHE A 26 3.83 -26.23 3.12
CA PHE A 26 5.02 -26.41 3.94
C PHE A 26 5.88 -25.16 4.05
N ASP A 27 5.41 -24.03 3.54
CA ASP A 27 6.15 -22.74 3.47
C ASP A 27 7.58 -22.88 2.91
N ALA A 28 7.79 -23.87 2.02
CA ALA A 28 9.09 -24.19 1.44
C ALA A 28 9.47 -23.27 0.25
N ILE A 29 8.58 -22.37 -0.14
CA ILE A 29 8.80 -21.45 -1.25
C ILE A 29 8.63 -20.02 -0.70
N GLU A 30 9.74 -19.30 -0.68
CA GLU A 30 9.77 -17.93 -0.17
C GLU A 30 9.95 -16.91 -1.29
N ASN A 31 9.52 -15.68 -1.04
CA ASN A 31 9.86 -14.54 -1.88
C ASN A 31 11.33 -14.18 -1.64
N GLN A 32 12.14 -14.16 -2.70
CA GLN A 32 13.55 -13.80 -2.60
C GLN A 32 13.81 -12.31 -2.35
N ASN A 33 12.80 -11.48 -2.49
CA ASN A 33 12.95 -10.02 -2.44
C ASN A 33 11.84 -9.35 -1.61
N TRP A 34 11.84 -9.61 -0.31
CA TRP A 34 10.91 -8.99 0.65
C TRP A 34 11.08 -7.46 0.78
N ASN A 35 12.22 -6.92 0.34
CA ASN A 35 12.52 -5.48 0.43
C ASN A 35 12.22 -4.71 -0.86
N ALA A 36 11.48 -5.30 -1.79
CA ALA A 36 11.15 -4.67 -3.07
C ALA A 36 9.87 -3.78 -3.00
N ASN A 37 9.65 -3.09 -1.89
CA ASN A 37 8.44 -2.29 -1.68
C ASN A 37 8.23 -1.21 -2.75
N GLU A 38 9.31 -0.58 -3.24
CA GLU A 38 9.23 0.38 -4.35
C GLU A 38 8.76 -0.29 -5.66
N ILE A 39 9.29 -1.47 -5.96
CA ILE A 39 8.89 -2.23 -7.15
C ILE A 39 7.44 -2.67 -7.01
N LEU A 40 7.01 -3.11 -5.82
CA LEU A 40 5.64 -3.47 -5.53
C LEU A 40 4.69 -2.29 -5.77
N GLY A 41 5.01 -1.12 -5.21
CA GLY A 41 4.21 0.09 -5.39
C GLY A 41 4.04 0.48 -6.86
N ARG A 42 5.12 0.43 -7.65
CA ARG A 42 5.06 0.67 -9.10
C ARG A 42 4.20 -0.36 -9.82
N LYS A 43 4.31 -1.64 -9.46
CA LYS A 43 3.48 -2.71 -10.03
C LYS A 43 2.00 -2.54 -9.69
N MET A 44 1.67 -2.11 -8.47
CA MET A 44 0.29 -1.79 -8.10
C MET A 44 -0.29 -0.70 -9.00
N ALA A 45 0.45 0.37 -9.27
CA ALA A 45 0.04 1.43 -10.20
C ALA A 45 -0.15 0.91 -11.64
N GLU A 46 0.78 0.09 -12.15
CA GLU A 46 0.69 -0.50 -13.50
C GLU A 46 -0.52 -1.44 -13.64
N TYR A 47 -0.81 -2.25 -12.63
CA TYR A 47 -2.00 -3.12 -12.65
C TYR A 47 -3.30 -2.31 -12.54
N SER A 48 -3.32 -1.24 -11.73
CA SER A 48 -4.44 -0.32 -11.66
C SER A 48 -4.71 0.36 -13.00
N GLN A 49 -3.66 0.80 -13.70
CA GLN A 49 -3.78 1.36 -15.03
C GLN A 49 -4.36 0.34 -16.02
N ALA A 50 -3.89 -0.92 -16.00
CA ALA A 50 -4.41 -1.96 -16.89
C ALA A 50 -5.91 -2.25 -16.66
N VAL A 51 -6.41 -2.04 -15.45
CA VAL A 51 -7.85 -2.16 -15.14
C VAL A 51 -8.64 -0.95 -15.64
N CYS A 52 -8.09 0.25 -15.48
CA CYS A 52 -8.78 1.51 -15.81
C CYS A 52 -8.70 1.87 -17.30
N ASP A 53 -7.65 1.44 -17.99
CA ASP A 53 -7.36 1.85 -19.37
C ASP A 53 -8.51 1.53 -20.34
N GLY A 54 -8.89 2.55 -21.13
CA GLY A 54 -9.96 2.47 -22.13
C GLY A 54 -11.37 2.28 -21.56
N ARG A 55 -11.59 2.48 -20.26
CA ARG A 55 -12.88 2.30 -19.59
C ARG A 55 -13.29 3.54 -18.80
N PRO A 56 -14.57 3.91 -18.79
CA PRO A 56 -15.05 4.88 -17.82
C PRO A 56 -14.99 4.26 -16.42
N THR A 57 -14.30 4.92 -15.50
CA THR A 57 -14.16 4.48 -14.11
C THR A 57 -14.61 5.55 -13.15
N PHE A 58 -15.11 5.12 -12.00
CA PHE A 58 -15.43 5.96 -10.85
C PHE A 58 -14.98 5.25 -9.60
N HIS A 59 -14.27 5.95 -8.73
CA HIS A 59 -13.59 5.38 -7.59
C HIS A 59 -14.18 5.94 -6.30
N ILE A 60 -14.33 5.06 -5.30
CA ILE A 60 -14.79 5.41 -3.96
C ILE A 60 -13.80 4.80 -2.96
N SER A 61 -13.33 5.60 -2.03
CA SER A 61 -12.44 5.17 -0.95
C SER A 61 -13.11 5.41 0.41
N LEU A 62 -13.20 4.35 1.21
CA LEU A 62 -13.64 4.42 2.61
C LEU A 62 -12.38 4.45 3.48
N VAL A 63 -12.00 5.64 3.95
CA VAL A 63 -10.78 5.86 4.73
C VAL A 63 -11.13 5.67 6.21
N ARG A 64 -11.07 4.42 6.63
CA ARG A 64 -11.43 3.95 7.98
C ARG A 64 -10.61 2.73 8.36
N ASP A 65 -10.56 2.44 9.65
CA ASP A 65 -9.87 1.27 10.22
C ASP A 65 -8.41 1.17 9.71
N ILE A 66 -7.70 2.29 9.68
CA ILE A 66 -6.33 2.38 9.16
C ILE A 66 -5.39 1.60 10.07
N SER A 67 -5.05 0.39 9.67
CA SER A 67 -4.20 -0.52 10.43
C SER A 67 -2.70 -0.25 10.23
N PRO A 68 -1.83 -0.62 11.20
CA PRO A 68 -0.39 -0.39 11.11
C PRO A 68 0.28 -1.15 9.96
N ASN A 69 -0.23 -2.33 9.62
CA ASN A 69 0.24 -3.16 8.52
C ASN A 69 -0.86 -3.35 7.48
N CYS A 70 -0.47 -3.80 6.29
CA CYS A 70 -1.43 -4.21 5.27
C CYS A 70 -2.35 -5.32 5.82
N ASP A 71 -3.62 -5.32 5.43
CA ASP A 71 -4.63 -6.32 5.82
C ASP A 71 -4.22 -7.78 5.49
N CYS A 72 -3.23 -7.97 4.62
CA CYS A 72 -2.64 -9.28 4.36
C CYS A 72 -1.79 -9.85 5.52
N HIS A 73 -1.48 -9.04 6.53
CA HIS A 73 -0.76 -9.44 7.72
C HIS A 73 -1.72 -9.95 8.80
N GLY A 74 -1.52 -11.19 9.26
CA GLY A 74 -2.32 -11.79 10.32
C GLY A 74 -2.05 -11.23 11.72
N GLU A 75 -0.91 -10.55 11.90
CA GLU A 75 -0.46 -9.92 13.14
C GLU A 75 -0.82 -8.42 13.22
N ASN A 76 -1.89 -8.02 12.56
CA ASN A 76 -2.31 -6.62 12.58
C ASN A 76 -2.85 -6.21 13.96
N ASP A 77 -2.84 -4.91 14.25
CA ASP A 77 -3.19 -4.34 15.54
C ASP A 77 -4.26 -3.24 15.39
N ALA A 78 -4.52 -2.54 16.48
CA ALA A 78 -5.50 -1.46 16.54
C ALA A 78 -5.23 -0.38 15.47
N PRO A 79 -6.28 0.29 14.96
CA PRO A 79 -6.13 1.38 14.01
C PRO A 79 -5.18 2.46 14.51
N ILE A 80 -4.30 2.93 13.63
CA ILE A 80 -3.32 3.99 13.94
C ILE A 80 -3.90 5.39 13.83
N LEU A 81 -5.00 5.54 13.06
CA LEU A 81 -5.72 6.80 12.83
C LEU A 81 -7.21 6.61 13.06
N PRO A 82 -7.95 7.67 13.42
CA PRO A 82 -9.42 7.62 13.44
C PRO A 82 -9.98 7.46 12.03
N ASP A 83 -11.25 7.08 11.95
CA ASP A 83 -11.98 7.11 10.69
C ASP A 83 -11.97 8.53 10.11
N VAL A 84 -11.51 8.66 8.86
CA VAL A 84 -11.39 9.95 8.18
C VAL A 84 -12.64 10.29 7.40
N GLY A 85 -13.18 9.33 6.64
CA GLY A 85 -14.40 9.54 5.87
C GLY A 85 -14.46 8.76 4.57
N ILE A 86 -15.33 9.22 3.68
CA ILE A 86 -15.55 8.64 2.36
C ILE A 86 -15.17 9.67 1.31
N PHE A 87 -14.34 9.25 0.37
CA PHE A 87 -13.89 10.07 -0.75
C PHE A 87 -14.32 9.43 -2.07
N ALA A 88 -14.54 10.25 -3.09
CA ALA A 88 -14.90 9.75 -4.41
C ALA A 88 -14.32 10.66 -5.51
N SER A 89 -13.87 10.06 -6.62
CA SER A 89 -13.32 10.76 -7.78
C SER A 89 -13.43 9.90 -9.04
N PHE A 90 -13.38 10.53 -10.20
CA PHE A 90 -13.15 9.86 -11.48
C PHE A 90 -11.66 9.60 -11.73
N ASP A 91 -10.77 10.31 -11.04
CA ASP A 91 -9.34 10.13 -11.09
C ASP A 91 -8.86 9.33 -9.86
N PRO A 92 -8.34 8.10 -10.04
CA PRO A 92 -7.91 7.25 -8.91
C PRO A 92 -6.68 7.80 -8.20
N VAL A 93 -5.78 8.50 -8.89
CA VAL A 93 -4.56 9.04 -8.31
C VAL A 93 -4.86 10.27 -7.46
N ALA A 94 -5.73 11.16 -7.95
CA ALA A 94 -6.24 12.30 -7.19
C ALA A 94 -7.01 11.86 -5.94
N LEU A 95 -7.80 10.78 -6.07
CA LEU A 95 -8.51 10.19 -4.94
C LEU A 95 -7.55 9.70 -3.86
N ASP A 96 -6.57 8.89 -4.23
CA ASP A 96 -5.61 8.33 -3.29
C ASP A 96 -4.73 9.40 -2.66
N GLN A 97 -4.31 10.42 -3.43
CA GLN A 97 -3.58 11.56 -2.88
C GLN A 97 -4.40 12.31 -1.83
N ALA A 98 -5.67 12.59 -2.10
CA ALA A 98 -6.56 13.25 -1.14
C ALA A 98 -6.77 12.42 0.13
N CYS A 99 -6.91 11.10 0.00
CA CYS A 99 -7.02 10.18 1.13
C CYS A 99 -5.74 10.17 1.98
N VAL A 100 -4.57 10.09 1.33
CA VAL A 100 -3.27 10.14 2.02
C VAL A 100 -3.10 11.46 2.76
N ASP A 101 -3.35 12.60 2.11
CA ASP A 101 -3.22 13.91 2.72
C ASP A 101 -4.13 14.05 3.94
N ALA A 102 -5.36 13.54 3.86
CA ALA A 102 -6.28 13.51 5.00
C ALA A 102 -5.76 12.63 6.15
N CYS A 103 -5.18 11.47 5.84
CA CYS A 103 -4.54 10.61 6.85
C CYS A 103 -3.31 11.25 7.48
N LEU A 104 -2.49 11.96 6.71
CA LEU A 104 -1.31 12.65 7.24
C LEU A 104 -1.67 13.82 8.17
N HIS A 105 -2.85 14.42 7.99
CA HIS A 105 -3.36 15.48 8.87
C HIS A 105 -4.18 14.94 10.05
N ALA A 106 -4.51 13.66 10.07
CA ALA A 106 -5.26 13.04 11.16
C ALA A 106 -4.39 12.89 12.41
N THR A 107 -5.02 13.05 13.58
CA THR A 107 -4.33 12.85 14.88
C THR A 107 -4.15 11.35 15.12
N PRO A 108 -2.95 10.89 15.49
CA PRO A 108 -2.72 9.49 15.85
C PRO A 108 -3.67 8.98 16.94
N MET A 109 -4.14 7.76 16.79
CA MET A 109 -4.95 7.11 17.83
C MET A 109 -4.11 6.77 19.05
N PRO A 110 -4.58 7.05 20.29
CA PRO A 110 -3.87 6.66 21.49
C PRO A 110 -3.80 5.14 21.63
N ASN A 111 -2.73 4.63 22.23
CA ASN A 111 -2.46 3.21 22.40
C ASN A 111 -2.41 2.42 21.06
N SER A 112 -1.95 3.05 20.00
CA SER A 112 -1.69 2.44 18.72
C SER A 112 -0.19 2.37 18.46
N GLN A 113 0.23 1.51 17.53
CA GLN A 113 1.64 1.42 17.12
C GLN A 113 2.23 2.78 16.74
N LEU A 114 1.47 3.63 16.05
CA LEU A 114 1.91 4.97 15.69
C LEU A 114 2.14 5.84 16.94
N SER A 115 1.20 5.85 17.89
CA SER A 115 1.37 6.64 19.11
C SER A 115 2.53 6.15 19.96
N ASP A 116 2.78 4.85 20.01
CA ASP A 116 3.88 4.25 20.77
C ASP A 116 5.23 4.58 20.13
N ASN A 117 5.32 4.49 18.80
CA ASN A 117 6.51 4.91 18.05
C ASN A 117 6.81 6.41 18.28
N LEU A 118 5.80 7.27 18.19
CA LEU A 118 5.96 8.71 18.38
C LEU A 118 6.35 9.08 19.83
N ALA A 119 6.03 8.25 20.80
CA ALA A 119 6.40 8.43 22.20
C ALA A 119 7.82 7.91 22.51
N ASP A 120 8.41 7.05 21.67
CA ASP A 120 9.74 6.51 21.86
C ASP A 120 10.81 7.57 21.54
N PRO A 121 11.66 7.99 22.51
CA PRO A 121 12.71 8.97 22.29
C PRO A 121 13.81 8.52 21.31
N HIS A 122 13.87 7.24 21.00
CA HIS A 122 14.82 6.66 20.04
C HIS A 122 14.25 6.49 18.65
N TRP A 123 12.94 6.73 18.46
CA TRP A 123 12.31 6.64 17.16
C TRP A 123 12.71 7.80 16.25
N HIS A 124 13.01 7.50 14.99
CA HIS A 124 13.28 8.53 14.00
C HIS A 124 11.96 9.07 13.43
N HIS A 125 11.60 10.30 13.79
CA HIS A 125 10.38 10.93 13.31
C HIS A 125 10.48 11.33 11.85
N HIS A 126 9.56 10.84 11.04
CA HIS A 126 9.46 11.13 9.60
C HIS A 126 8.50 12.29 9.29
N HIS A 127 7.70 12.72 10.27
CA HIS A 127 6.58 13.66 10.08
C HIS A 127 5.56 13.18 9.05
N ASP A 128 5.33 11.88 9.05
CA ASP A 128 4.48 11.16 8.11
C ASP A 128 3.87 9.97 8.85
N ASN A 129 2.56 10.00 9.11
CA ASN A 129 1.87 9.00 9.94
C ASN A 129 2.08 7.56 9.46
N PHE A 130 2.24 7.36 8.15
CA PHE A 130 2.51 6.03 7.58
C PHE A 130 3.96 5.59 7.81
N LEU A 131 4.92 6.49 7.56
CA LEU A 131 6.35 6.20 7.79
C LEU A 131 6.67 6.13 9.29
N ASP A 132 6.00 6.92 10.13
CA ASP A 132 6.15 6.85 11.58
C ASP A 132 5.49 5.59 12.18
N SER A 133 4.52 4.99 11.49
CA SER A 133 4.01 3.66 11.82
C SER A 133 4.90 2.55 11.27
N ASN A 134 5.25 2.59 9.99
CA ASN A 134 6.06 1.58 9.31
C ASN A 134 7.06 2.23 8.33
N PRO A 135 8.36 2.31 8.67
CA PRO A 135 9.37 3.02 7.88
C PRO A 135 9.66 2.37 6.52
N ASN A 136 9.13 1.17 6.26
CA ASN A 136 9.28 0.47 4.98
C ASN A 136 8.16 0.81 3.97
N VAL A 137 7.15 1.57 4.37
CA VAL A 137 6.08 2.02 3.47
C VAL A 137 6.65 2.89 2.34
N ARG A 138 6.09 2.73 1.13
CA ARG A 138 6.51 3.44 -0.10
C ARG A 138 5.31 4.01 -0.87
N TRP A 139 4.39 4.65 -0.16
CA TRP A 139 3.18 5.20 -0.77
C TRP A 139 3.47 6.29 -1.80
N LYS A 140 4.50 7.12 -1.58
CA LYS A 140 4.90 8.20 -2.49
C LYS A 140 5.29 7.67 -3.85
N GLU A 141 6.14 6.65 -3.88
CA GLU A 141 6.61 6.01 -5.11
C GLU A 141 5.46 5.41 -5.92
N THR A 142 4.42 4.91 -5.24
CA THR A 142 3.22 4.38 -5.90
C THR A 142 2.47 5.49 -6.63
N LEU A 143 2.17 6.60 -5.96
CA LEU A 143 1.42 7.73 -6.54
C LEU A 143 2.23 8.47 -7.61
N GLU A 144 3.53 8.68 -7.38
CA GLU A 144 4.43 9.28 -8.37
C GLU A 144 4.53 8.45 -9.64
N HIS A 145 4.61 7.13 -9.50
CA HIS A 145 4.65 6.23 -10.64
C HIS A 145 3.30 6.20 -11.36
N ALA A 146 2.20 6.17 -10.63
CA ALA A 146 0.85 6.21 -11.19
C ALA A 146 0.61 7.47 -12.05
N GLU A 147 1.02 8.63 -11.56
CA GLU A 147 0.97 9.88 -12.32
C GLU A 147 1.90 9.84 -13.54
N LYS A 148 3.12 9.36 -13.38
CA LYS A 148 4.11 9.23 -14.46
C LYS A 148 3.65 8.36 -15.62
N ILE A 149 2.92 7.27 -15.35
CA ILE A 149 2.39 6.37 -16.39
C ILE A 149 1.06 6.86 -16.97
N GLY A 150 0.50 7.96 -16.46
CA GLY A 150 -0.73 8.57 -16.97
C GLY A 150 -2.02 7.92 -16.48
N LEU A 151 -1.99 7.26 -15.32
CA LEU A 151 -3.21 6.74 -14.68
C LEU A 151 -4.12 7.86 -14.20
N GLY A 152 -3.55 8.97 -13.74
CA GLY A 152 -4.24 10.16 -13.26
C GLY A 152 -3.26 11.25 -12.84
N THR A 153 -3.70 12.20 -12.03
CA THR A 153 -2.88 13.29 -11.49
C THR A 153 -2.99 13.34 -9.97
N ARG A 154 -1.93 13.78 -9.29
CA ARG A 154 -1.96 14.01 -7.83
C ARG A 154 -2.58 15.35 -7.44
N GLU A 155 -2.84 16.24 -8.42
CA GLU A 155 -3.53 17.49 -8.18
C GLU A 155 -5.03 17.26 -8.04
N TYR A 156 -5.66 17.83 -7.01
CA TYR A 156 -7.08 17.71 -6.76
C TYR A 156 -7.68 18.97 -6.12
N GLU A 157 -8.97 19.14 -6.29
CA GLU A 157 -9.79 20.06 -5.52
C GLU A 157 -10.73 19.26 -4.62
N LEU A 158 -10.65 19.48 -3.30
CA LEU A 158 -11.52 18.79 -2.34
C LEU A 158 -12.84 19.53 -2.15
N ILE A 159 -13.94 18.94 -2.59
CA ILE A 159 -15.29 19.45 -2.41
C ILE A 159 -15.95 18.70 -1.26
N GLN A 160 -16.18 19.38 -0.15
CA GLN A 160 -16.86 18.78 1.00
C GLN A 160 -18.37 18.78 0.79
N MET A 161 -18.96 17.60 0.75
CA MET A 161 -20.41 17.41 0.72
C MET A 161 -20.98 17.52 2.14
N LYS A 162 -22.12 18.19 2.28
CA LYS A 162 -22.83 18.34 3.55
C LYS A 162 -23.96 17.32 3.65
#